data_c992439f80799cda0bb2495eb82ff3df
#
_entry.id   c992439f80799cda0bb2495eb82ff3df
#
_cell.length_a   1.000
_cell.length_b   1.000
_cell.length_c   1.000
_cell.angle_alpha   90.00
_cell.angle_beta   90.00
_cell.angle_gamma   90.00
#
_symmetry.space_group_name_H-M   'P 1'
#
loop_
_entity.id
_entity.type
_entity.pdbx_description
1 polymer ?
#
loop_
_entity_poly.entity_id
_entity_poly.type
_entity_poly.pdbx_seq_one_letter_code
_entity_poly.pdbx_strand_id
1 'polypeptide(L)'
;MPDVWIGLSAAARRKNWWWTGFLTLVCAGTAVAVTLTAPTSNRWWLGGGVAVAWLVSLFYMINRGYGRTRLTASGMEFRTFVSRRSIPWSEITRIEKRRHQTRGGFWWDVRAVRVRGRSLTIPGVFTSRMRDAEFEQKLGVIHERWSRAVGA
;
A
#
# COMPACT_ATOMS: atom_id res chain seq x y z
N MET A 1 13.49 20.63 11.60
CA MET A 1 12.05 20.25 11.69
C MET A 1 11.96 18.80 12.14
N PRO A 2 11.05 18.45 13.06
CA PRO A 2 10.90 17.05 13.48
C PRO A 2 10.40 16.19 12.31
N ASP A 3 10.89 14.96 12.25
CA ASP A 3 10.47 13.99 11.26
C ASP A 3 9.02 13.57 11.51
N VAL A 4 8.23 13.48 10.44
CA VAL A 4 6.84 13.02 10.52
C VAL A 4 6.68 11.70 9.79
N TRP A 5 6.08 10.73 10.47
CA TRP A 5 5.75 9.44 9.89
C TRP A 5 4.32 9.45 9.39
N ILE A 6 4.16 9.09 8.12
CA ILE A 6 2.86 8.89 7.49
C ILE A 6 2.72 7.40 7.17
N GLY A 7 1.65 6.81 7.65
CA GLY A 7 1.35 5.39 7.42
C GLY A 7 -0.15 5.14 7.52
N LEU A 8 -0.53 3.87 7.41
CA LEU A 8 -1.91 3.44 7.64
C LEU A 8 -2.34 3.76 9.07
N SER A 9 -3.55 4.25 9.22
CA SER A 9 -4.18 4.41 10.54
C SER A 9 -4.28 3.07 11.27
N ALA A 10 -4.36 3.11 12.59
CA ALA A 10 -4.52 1.90 13.41
C ALA A 10 -5.78 1.11 13.01
N ALA A 11 -6.87 1.80 12.68
CA ALA A 11 -8.11 1.20 12.22
C ALA A 11 -7.96 0.52 10.86
N ALA A 12 -7.32 1.19 9.88
CA ALA A 12 -7.07 0.63 8.56
C ALA A 12 -6.12 -0.57 8.63
N ARG A 13 -5.09 -0.50 9.49
CA ARG A 13 -4.16 -1.61 9.72
C ARG A 13 -4.87 -2.82 10.35
N ARG A 14 -5.71 -2.60 11.37
CA ARG A 14 -6.53 -3.66 11.98
C ARG A 14 -7.47 -4.30 10.96
N LYS A 15 -8.16 -3.50 10.13
CA LYS A 15 -9.00 -4.00 9.05
C LYS A 15 -8.21 -4.84 8.05
N ASN A 16 -7.00 -4.42 7.67
CA ASN A 16 -6.13 -5.18 6.78
C ASN A 16 -5.76 -6.55 7.37
N TRP A 17 -5.45 -6.62 8.68
CA TRP A 17 -5.17 -7.88 9.36
C TRP A 17 -6.38 -8.81 9.46
N TRP A 18 -7.58 -8.26 9.67
CA TRP A 18 -8.82 -9.04 9.63
C TRP A 18 -9.04 -9.68 8.26
N TRP A 19 -8.86 -8.92 7.19
CA TRP A 19 -8.95 -9.43 5.82
C TRP A 19 -7.88 -10.48 5.53
N THR A 20 -6.67 -10.30 6.02
CA THR A 20 -5.59 -11.30 5.89
C THR A 20 -5.96 -12.60 6.60
N GLY A 21 -6.47 -12.52 7.82
CA GLY A 21 -6.94 -13.69 8.57
C GLY A 21 -8.09 -14.41 7.87
N PHE A 22 -9.09 -13.68 7.40
CA PHE A 22 -10.21 -14.24 6.64
C PHE A 22 -9.74 -14.94 5.37
N LEU A 23 -8.89 -14.30 4.58
CA LEU A 23 -8.33 -14.90 3.37
C LEU A 23 -7.56 -16.19 3.67
N THR A 24 -6.76 -16.19 4.73
CA THR A 24 -6.01 -17.39 5.17
C THR A 24 -6.95 -18.52 5.50
N LEU A 25 -8.06 -18.26 6.21
CA LEU A 25 -9.07 -19.27 6.53
C LEU A 25 -9.73 -19.83 5.27
N VAL A 26 -10.09 -18.97 4.31
CA VAL A 26 -10.67 -19.40 3.03
C VAL A 26 -9.70 -20.28 2.26
N CYS A 27 -8.42 -19.88 2.15
CA CYS A 27 -7.40 -20.66 1.45
C CYS A 27 -7.15 -22.01 2.15
N ALA A 28 -7.11 -22.03 3.49
CA ALA A 28 -6.96 -23.26 4.26
C ALA A 28 -8.16 -24.20 4.04
N GLY A 29 -9.38 -23.67 4.12
CA GLY A 29 -10.59 -24.44 3.84
C GLY A 29 -10.63 -25.00 2.41
N THR A 30 -10.22 -24.19 1.42
CA THR A 30 -10.10 -24.65 0.02
C THR A 30 -9.05 -25.75 -0.12
N ALA A 31 -7.90 -25.63 0.53
CA ALA A 31 -6.86 -26.66 0.50
C ALA A 31 -7.36 -27.98 1.09
N VAL A 32 -8.07 -27.92 2.23
CA VAL A 32 -8.69 -29.12 2.84
C VAL A 32 -9.73 -29.72 1.89
N ALA A 33 -10.63 -28.93 1.31
CA ALA A 33 -11.61 -29.41 0.36
C ALA A 33 -10.96 -30.10 -0.85
N VAL A 34 -9.92 -29.50 -1.42
CA VAL A 34 -9.15 -30.08 -2.53
C VAL A 34 -8.51 -31.41 -2.15
N THR A 35 -7.94 -31.51 -0.94
CA THR A 35 -7.34 -32.77 -0.49
C THR A 35 -8.34 -33.91 -0.29
N LEU A 36 -9.58 -33.58 0.07
CA LEU A 36 -10.63 -34.56 0.32
C LEU A 36 -11.40 -34.97 -0.94
N THR A 37 -11.56 -34.05 -1.91
CA THR A 37 -12.46 -34.26 -3.05
C THR A 37 -11.76 -34.45 -4.40
N ALA A 38 -10.53 -33.91 -4.55
CA ALA A 38 -9.84 -33.96 -5.84
C ALA A 38 -9.24 -35.35 -6.14
N PRO A 39 -9.29 -35.81 -7.41
CA PRO A 39 -8.59 -36.99 -7.85
C PRO A 39 -7.08 -36.86 -7.59
N THR A 40 -6.41 -37.97 -7.32
CA THR A 40 -4.98 -38.00 -6.93
C THR A 40 -4.09 -37.33 -7.99
N SER A 41 -4.42 -37.47 -9.27
CA SER A 41 -3.67 -36.87 -10.38
C SER A 41 -3.67 -35.33 -10.37
N ASN A 42 -4.76 -34.70 -9.94
CA ASN A 42 -4.92 -33.24 -9.98
C ASN A 42 -4.68 -32.56 -8.62
N ARG A 43 -4.60 -33.32 -7.54
CA ARG A 43 -4.48 -32.80 -6.17
C ARG A 43 -3.28 -31.88 -5.99
N TRP A 44 -2.13 -32.28 -6.52
CA TRP A 44 -0.89 -31.52 -6.40
C TRP A 44 -0.93 -30.18 -7.14
N TRP A 45 -1.51 -30.16 -8.36
CA TRP A 45 -1.63 -28.95 -9.15
C TRP A 45 -2.62 -27.96 -8.52
N LEU A 46 -3.76 -28.44 -8.08
CA LEU A 46 -4.77 -27.61 -7.42
C LEU A 46 -4.27 -27.08 -6.07
N GLY A 47 -3.67 -27.94 -5.24
CA GLY A 47 -3.08 -27.54 -3.96
C GLY A 47 -1.94 -26.54 -4.14
N GLY A 48 -1.07 -26.77 -5.09
CA GLY A 48 0.02 -25.85 -5.46
C GLY A 48 -0.51 -24.49 -5.93
N GLY A 49 -1.53 -24.48 -6.77
CA GLY A 49 -2.19 -23.24 -7.22
C GLY A 49 -2.78 -22.42 -6.08
N VAL A 50 -3.50 -23.07 -5.15
CA VAL A 50 -4.06 -22.43 -3.94
C VAL A 50 -2.94 -21.87 -3.06
N ALA A 51 -1.85 -22.63 -2.84
CA ALA A 51 -0.73 -22.18 -2.04
C ALA A 51 -0.03 -20.95 -2.65
N VAL A 52 0.21 -20.93 -3.95
CA VAL A 52 0.81 -19.80 -4.66
C VAL A 52 -0.10 -18.57 -4.58
N ALA A 53 -1.40 -18.73 -4.86
CA ALA A 53 -2.37 -17.62 -4.76
C ALA A 53 -2.42 -17.04 -3.34
N TRP A 54 -2.39 -17.89 -2.32
CA TRP A 54 -2.34 -17.48 -0.91
C TRP A 54 -1.06 -16.70 -0.59
N LEU A 55 0.11 -17.22 -0.98
CA LEU A 55 1.41 -16.55 -0.73
C LEU A 55 1.50 -15.18 -1.40
N VAL A 56 1.04 -15.06 -2.66
CA VAL A 56 1.00 -13.79 -3.38
C VAL A 56 0.08 -12.79 -2.68
N SER A 57 -1.10 -13.25 -2.27
CA SER A 57 -2.08 -12.40 -1.56
C SER A 57 -1.56 -11.98 -0.19
N LEU A 58 -0.93 -12.89 0.56
CA LEU A 58 -0.32 -12.62 1.85
C LEU A 58 0.81 -11.57 1.71
N PHE A 59 1.70 -11.77 0.74
CA PHE A 59 2.77 -10.83 0.42
C PHE A 59 2.21 -9.42 0.11
N TYR A 60 1.17 -9.34 -0.73
CA TYR A 60 0.52 -8.07 -1.07
C TYR A 60 -0.09 -7.39 0.17
N MET A 61 -0.79 -8.13 1.02
CA MET A 61 -1.41 -7.62 2.25
C MET A 61 -0.37 -7.13 3.26
N ILE A 62 0.71 -7.87 3.44
CA ILE A 62 1.82 -7.50 4.31
C ILE A 62 2.49 -6.23 3.78
N ASN A 63 2.87 -6.21 2.51
CA ASN A 63 3.52 -5.05 1.90
C ASN A 63 2.66 -3.78 2.00
N ARG A 64 1.34 -3.91 1.84
CA ARG A 64 0.39 -2.81 2.02
C ARG A 64 0.30 -2.34 3.47
N GLY A 65 0.29 -3.26 4.43
CA GLY A 65 0.18 -2.96 5.86
C GLY A 65 1.43 -2.28 6.45
N TYR A 66 2.61 -2.60 5.93
CA TYR A 66 3.90 -2.06 6.37
C TYR A 66 4.35 -0.80 5.65
N GLY A 67 3.68 -0.42 4.56
CA GLY A 67 4.01 0.78 3.79
C GLY A 67 3.94 2.05 4.65
N ARG A 68 5.09 2.71 4.85
CA ARG A 68 5.20 3.97 5.60
C ARG A 68 6.09 4.94 4.85
N THR A 69 5.77 6.22 5.00
CA THR A 69 6.57 7.32 4.47
C THR A 69 7.06 8.20 5.62
N ARG A 70 8.35 8.44 5.69
CA ARG A 70 8.97 9.39 6.62
C ARG A 70 9.26 10.67 5.84
N LEU A 71 8.72 11.76 6.33
CA LEU A 71 9.01 13.10 5.82
C LEU A 71 10.14 13.69 6.64
N THR A 72 11.30 13.89 6.02
CA THR A 72 12.48 14.50 6.61
C THR A 72 12.65 15.95 6.12
N ALA A 73 13.58 16.68 6.69
CA ALA A 73 13.92 18.03 6.20
C ALA A 73 14.46 17.99 4.75
N SER A 74 15.18 16.93 4.38
CA SER A 74 15.85 16.80 3.06
C SER A 74 15.00 16.11 1.99
N GLY A 75 13.93 15.38 2.36
CA GLY A 75 13.15 14.63 1.39
C GLY A 75 12.15 13.67 2.01
N MET A 76 11.66 12.74 1.19
CA MET A 76 10.76 11.66 1.58
C MET A 76 11.48 10.32 1.56
N GLU A 77 11.38 9.56 2.65
CA GLU A 77 11.83 8.17 2.71
C GLU A 77 10.61 7.24 2.65
N PHE A 78 10.56 6.42 1.63
CA PHE A 78 9.57 5.37 1.49
C PHE A 78 10.09 4.07 2.10
N ARG A 79 9.37 3.52 3.03
CA ARG A 79 9.65 2.21 3.61
C ARG A 79 8.49 1.28 3.31
N THR A 80 8.76 0.25 2.53
CA THR A 80 7.86 -0.89 2.31
C THR A 80 8.49 -2.12 2.93
N PHE A 81 7.79 -3.23 2.94
CA PHE A 81 8.35 -4.49 3.45
C PHE A 81 9.61 -4.94 2.67
N VAL A 82 9.67 -4.64 1.36
CA VAL A 82 10.71 -5.14 0.45
C VAL A 82 11.76 -4.09 0.11
N SER A 83 11.42 -2.81 0.17
CA SER A 83 12.31 -1.76 -0.32
C SER A 83 12.28 -0.52 0.57
N ARG A 84 13.44 0.13 0.59
CA ARG A 84 13.60 1.45 1.20
C ARG A 84 14.16 2.38 0.13
N ARG A 85 13.45 3.49 -0.10
CA ARG A 85 13.85 4.51 -1.08
C ARG A 85 13.77 5.88 -0.45
N SER A 86 14.79 6.70 -0.71
CA SER A 86 14.81 8.10 -0.33
C SER A 86 14.75 8.96 -1.58
N ILE A 87 13.95 10.03 -1.55
CA ILE A 87 13.80 10.98 -2.64
C ILE A 87 13.95 12.38 -2.05
N PRO A 88 14.95 13.16 -2.48
CA PRO A 88 15.10 14.54 -2.03
C PRO A 88 13.95 15.40 -2.58
N TRP A 89 13.57 16.44 -1.85
CA TRP A 89 12.52 17.38 -2.25
C TRP A 89 12.80 18.04 -3.60
N SER A 90 14.06 18.29 -3.93
CA SER A 90 14.49 18.87 -5.21
C SER A 90 14.20 18.01 -6.43
N GLU A 91 14.00 16.69 -6.25
CA GLU A 91 13.60 15.80 -7.33
C GLU A 91 12.08 15.75 -7.55
N ILE A 92 11.28 16.37 -6.69
CA ILE A 92 9.82 16.32 -6.75
C ILE A 92 9.31 17.57 -7.42
N THR A 93 8.72 17.40 -8.60
CA THR A 93 8.12 18.50 -9.37
C THR A 93 6.74 18.89 -8.82
N ARG A 94 5.94 17.90 -8.46
CA ARG A 94 4.61 18.11 -7.91
C ARG A 94 4.09 16.87 -7.17
N ILE A 95 3.10 17.09 -6.33
CA ILE A 95 2.38 16.04 -5.61
C ILE A 95 0.98 15.97 -6.20
N GLU A 96 0.59 14.80 -6.71
CA GLU A 96 -0.69 14.58 -7.37
C GLU A 96 -1.58 13.63 -6.59
N LYS A 97 -2.85 13.99 -6.46
CA LYS A 97 -3.92 13.09 -6.04
C LYS A 97 -4.48 12.41 -7.28
N ARG A 98 -4.39 11.09 -7.38
CA ARG A 98 -4.86 10.33 -8.53
C ARG A 98 -6.02 9.41 -8.16
N ARG A 99 -7.07 9.46 -8.97
CA ARG A 99 -8.22 8.56 -8.87
C ARG A 99 -7.99 7.33 -9.72
N HIS A 100 -8.25 6.17 -9.13
CA HIS A 100 -8.28 4.89 -9.83
C HIS A 100 -9.71 4.36 -9.81
N GLN A 101 -10.21 3.99 -10.97
CA GLN A 101 -11.52 3.38 -11.11
C GLN A 101 -11.35 1.90 -11.39
N THR A 102 -12.07 1.08 -10.64
CA THR A 102 -12.11 -0.38 -10.80
C THR A 102 -13.55 -0.83 -10.94
N ARG A 103 -13.78 -2.08 -11.36
CA ARG A 103 -15.13 -2.65 -11.45
C ARG A 103 -15.91 -2.63 -10.12
N GLY A 104 -15.20 -2.65 -8.99
CA GLY A 104 -15.79 -2.66 -7.64
C GLY A 104 -15.82 -1.31 -6.94
N GLY A 105 -15.49 -0.19 -7.61
CA GLY A 105 -15.47 1.13 -7.01
C GLY A 105 -14.27 1.98 -7.43
N PHE A 106 -13.98 3.00 -6.65
CA PHE A 106 -12.84 3.88 -6.88
C PHE A 106 -11.97 3.97 -5.62
N TRP A 107 -10.71 4.31 -5.84
CA TRP A 107 -9.77 4.63 -4.76
C TRP A 107 -8.82 5.74 -5.20
N TRP A 108 -8.29 6.46 -4.22
CA TRP A 108 -7.38 7.56 -4.43
C TRP A 108 -6.01 7.20 -3.88
N ASP A 109 -4.96 7.53 -4.61
CA ASP A 109 -3.59 7.52 -4.12
C ASP A 109 -2.96 8.91 -4.28
N VAL A 110 -1.85 9.10 -3.60
CA VAL A 110 -1.02 10.29 -3.76
C VAL A 110 0.31 9.86 -4.40
N ARG A 111 0.73 10.61 -5.39
CA ARG A 111 1.96 10.36 -6.13
C ARG A 111 2.90 11.56 -6.08
N ALA A 112 4.17 11.26 -5.85
CA ALA A 112 5.25 12.20 -6.08
C ALA A 112 5.69 12.11 -7.55
N VAL A 113 5.46 13.18 -8.31
CA VAL A 113 5.93 13.30 -9.68
C VAL A 113 7.36 13.82 -9.63
N ARG A 114 8.29 13.10 -10.25
CA ARG A 114 9.72 13.41 -10.22
C ARG A 114 10.13 14.18 -11.46
N VAL A 115 11.16 15.01 -11.30
CA VAL A 115 11.83 15.70 -12.43
C VAL A 115 12.38 14.69 -13.44
N ARG A 116 12.94 13.59 -12.95
CA ARG A 116 13.47 12.49 -13.77
C ARG A 116 12.94 11.16 -13.27
N GLY A 117 12.46 10.33 -14.21
CA GLY A 117 11.97 9.00 -13.92
C GLY A 117 10.44 8.93 -13.72
N ARG A 118 9.95 7.77 -13.28
CA ARG A 118 8.52 7.49 -13.10
C ARG A 118 8.01 8.12 -11.80
N SER A 119 6.76 8.57 -11.82
CA SER A 119 6.05 8.99 -10.60
C SER A 119 5.97 7.82 -9.62
N LEU A 120 6.16 8.12 -8.34
CA LEU A 120 6.11 7.13 -7.26
C LEU A 120 4.89 7.33 -6.39
N THR A 121 4.15 6.26 -6.14
CA THR A 121 3.03 6.28 -5.19
C THR A 121 3.58 6.39 -3.77
N ILE A 122 3.02 7.29 -2.97
CA ILE A 122 3.43 7.51 -1.59
C ILE A 122 2.79 6.42 -0.71
N PRO A 123 3.58 5.51 -0.10
CA PRO A 123 3.05 4.46 0.74
C PRO A 123 2.30 4.98 1.96
N GLY A 124 1.18 4.36 2.29
CA GLY A 124 0.37 4.74 3.46
C GLY A 124 -0.60 5.90 3.24
N VAL A 125 -0.62 6.50 2.04
CA VAL A 125 -1.53 7.59 1.67
C VAL A 125 -2.46 7.14 0.55
N PHE A 126 -3.52 6.45 0.91
CA PHE A 126 -4.59 6.05 -0.01
C PHE A 126 -5.93 5.97 0.72
N THR A 127 -7.03 6.16 0.00
CA THR A 127 -8.39 6.02 0.51
C THR A 127 -9.34 5.52 -0.57
N SER A 128 -10.34 4.74 -0.16
CA SER A 128 -11.47 4.34 -1.00
C SER A 128 -12.73 5.16 -0.67
N ARG A 129 -12.63 6.12 0.25
CA ARG A 129 -13.73 7.00 0.64
C ARG A 129 -13.68 8.30 -0.15
N MET A 130 -14.87 8.82 -0.48
CA MET A 130 -14.99 10.08 -1.21
C MET A 130 -14.55 11.29 -0.37
N ARG A 131 -14.83 11.24 0.94
CA ARG A 131 -14.39 12.22 1.94
C ARG A 131 -13.71 11.49 3.08
N ASP A 132 -12.43 11.70 3.21
CA ASP A 132 -11.60 11.09 4.24
C ASP A 132 -10.70 12.18 4.84
N ALA A 133 -11.11 12.69 6.00
CA ALA A 133 -10.41 13.77 6.68
C ALA A 133 -8.95 13.41 7.00
N GLU A 134 -8.68 12.14 7.36
CA GLU A 134 -7.34 11.65 7.63
C GLU A 134 -6.46 11.68 6.37
N PHE A 135 -7.02 11.29 5.22
CA PHE A 135 -6.33 11.35 3.94
C PHE A 135 -5.99 12.79 3.53
N GLU A 136 -6.97 13.71 3.64
CA GLU A 136 -6.76 15.12 3.30
C GLU A 136 -5.76 15.79 4.26
N GLN A 137 -5.78 15.44 5.55
CA GLN A 137 -4.80 15.92 6.51
C GLN A 137 -3.37 15.45 6.16
N LYS A 138 -3.20 14.17 5.82
CA LYS A 138 -1.92 13.63 5.37
C LYS A 138 -1.42 14.32 4.10
N LEU A 139 -2.31 14.53 3.14
CA LEU A 139 -2.03 15.26 1.91
C LEU A 139 -1.60 16.70 2.20
N GLY A 140 -2.28 17.40 3.09
CA GLY A 140 -1.94 18.76 3.54
C GLY A 140 -0.54 18.83 4.14
N VAL A 141 -0.20 17.91 5.05
CA VAL A 141 1.14 17.84 5.66
C VAL A 141 2.24 17.60 4.62
N ILE A 142 1.99 16.76 3.61
CA ILE A 142 2.95 16.50 2.54
C ILE A 142 3.14 17.76 1.68
N HIS A 143 2.05 18.43 1.28
CA HIS A 143 2.13 19.66 0.48
C HIS A 143 2.83 20.79 1.22
N GLU A 144 2.52 20.99 2.50
CA GLU A 144 3.14 22.02 3.33
C GLU A 144 4.66 21.83 3.44
N ARG A 145 5.11 20.58 3.64
CA ARG A 145 6.54 20.31 3.72
C ARG A 145 7.25 20.47 2.40
N TRP A 146 6.62 20.00 1.33
CA TRP A 146 7.16 20.17 -0.01
C TRP A 146 7.27 21.65 -0.40
N SER A 147 6.21 22.44 -0.19
CA SER A 147 6.21 23.88 -0.52
C SER A 147 7.27 24.64 0.27
N ARG A 148 7.48 24.33 1.55
CA ARG A 148 8.54 24.93 2.35
C ARG A 148 9.95 24.56 1.86
N ALA A 149 10.12 23.32 1.41
CA ALA A 149 11.44 22.84 0.94
C ALA A 149 11.80 23.37 -0.45
N VAL A 150 10.81 23.66 -1.31
CA VAL A 150 11.02 24.18 -2.66
C VAL A 150 11.03 25.72 -2.66
N GLY A 151 10.39 26.36 -1.69
CA GLY A 151 10.32 27.83 -1.56
C GLY A 151 11.45 28.44 -0.71
N ALA A 152 12.35 27.62 -0.16
CA ALA A 152 13.55 28.05 0.54
C ALA A 152 14.77 27.95 -0.37
#